data_4cebcc8d79e45c4ec8457ebcd0bcae23
#
_entry.id   4cebcc8d79e45c4ec8457ebcd0bcae23
#
_cell.length_a   1.000
_cell.length_b   1.000
_cell.length_c   1.000
_cell.angle_alpha   90.00
_cell.angle_beta   90.00
_cell.angle_gamma   90.00
#
_symmetry.space_group_name_H-M   'P 1'
#
loop_
_entity.id
_entity.type
_entity.pdbx_description
1 polymer ?
#
loop_
_entity_poly.entity_id
_entity_poly.type
_entity_poly.pdbx_seq_one_letter_code
_entity_poly.pdbx_strand_id
1 'polypeptide(L)'
;MKIMDIFRKEYIIEELKAKTKRDVLAELSSVIHRDNGTINHDLMVNTLLDREKLGSTGIGDGIAIPHGKLADLDELIVSFGRSRQGVEFDSMDGKPANLFFLLLAPENTTGLHLKPLAKISKMLKDSTFRKKLIEAKSKDELYVTIADKDDAT
;
A
#
# COMPACT_ATOMS: atom_id res chain seq x y z
N MET A 1 -7.65 13.80 -8.83
CA MET A 1 -7.38 13.30 -7.48
C MET A 1 -5.89 13.16 -7.26
N LYS A 2 -5.40 13.60 -6.10
CA LYS A 2 -3.99 13.44 -5.72
C LYS A 2 -3.86 12.39 -4.62
N ILE A 3 -2.98 11.42 -4.83
CA ILE A 3 -2.68 10.40 -3.81
C ILE A 3 -2.11 11.05 -2.56
N MET A 4 -1.35 12.14 -2.73
CA MET A 4 -0.75 12.87 -1.61
C MET A 4 -1.79 13.49 -0.65
N ASP A 5 -3.05 13.61 -1.06
CA ASP A 5 -4.12 14.09 -0.18
C ASP A 5 -4.50 13.05 0.88
N ILE A 6 -4.20 11.77 0.64
CA ILE A 6 -4.55 10.66 1.53
C ILE A 6 -3.33 9.86 1.96
N PHE A 7 -2.14 10.40 1.74
CA PHE A 7 -0.87 9.75 1.99
C PHE A 7 0.08 10.71 2.69
N ARG A 8 0.77 10.22 3.71
CA ARG A 8 1.70 10.99 4.51
C ARG A 8 3.05 10.31 4.56
N LYS A 9 4.10 11.10 4.75
CA LYS A 9 5.45 10.57 4.92
C LYS A 9 5.54 9.58 6.09
N GLU A 10 4.79 9.82 7.16
CA GLU A 10 4.73 8.95 8.33
C GLU A 10 4.17 7.56 7.99
N TYR A 11 3.50 7.43 6.85
CA TYR A 11 2.93 6.15 6.40
C TYR A 11 3.86 5.38 5.48
N ILE A 12 5.12 5.80 5.37
CA ILE A 12 6.14 5.11 4.57
C ILE A 12 6.98 4.22 5.48
N ILE A 13 7.15 2.96 5.07
CA ILE A 13 8.11 2.04 5.67
C ILE A 13 9.23 1.86 4.65
N GLU A 14 10.40 2.41 4.95
CA GLU A 14 11.54 2.42 4.04
C GLU A 14 11.98 1.01 3.67
N GLU A 15 12.04 0.11 4.67
CA GLU A 15 12.34 -1.29 4.44
C GLU A 15 11.50 -2.15 5.39
N LEU A 16 10.60 -2.95 4.79
CA LEU A 16 9.75 -3.86 5.53
C LEU A 16 10.60 -4.96 6.19
N LYS A 17 10.30 -5.27 7.43
CA LYS A 17 10.92 -6.38 8.16
C LYS A 17 10.20 -7.69 7.93
N ALA A 18 8.93 -7.60 7.58
CA ALA A 18 8.04 -8.75 7.40
C ALA A 18 8.49 -9.63 6.24
N LYS A 19 8.28 -10.94 6.40
CA LYS A 19 8.66 -11.96 5.42
C LYS A 19 7.46 -12.73 4.89
N THR A 20 6.28 -12.55 5.47
CA THR A 20 5.06 -13.24 5.09
C THR A 20 3.97 -12.23 4.73
N LYS A 21 2.98 -12.69 3.96
CA LYS A 21 1.83 -11.86 3.58
C LYS A 21 1.16 -11.24 4.82
N ARG A 22 0.86 -12.07 5.83
CA ARG A 22 0.20 -11.60 7.06
C ARG A 22 1.02 -10.51 7.76
N ASP A 23 2.32 -10.74 7.90
CA ASP A 23 3.19 -9.82 8.63
C ASP A 23 3.39 -8.51 7.85
N VAL A 24 3.41 -8.56 6.52
CA VAL A 24 3.46 -7.34 5.69
C VAL A 24 2.21 -6.50 5.93
N LEU A 25 1.03 -7.14 5.90
CA LEU A 25 -0.23 -6.43 6.15
C LEU A 25 -0.27 -5.83 7.55
N ALA A 26 0.25 -6.56 8.54
CA ALA A 26 0.34 -6.06 9.92
C ALA A 26 1.29 -4.86 10.02
N GLU A 27 2.44 -4.94 9.36
CA GLU A 27 3.43 -3.86 9.40
C GLU A 27 2.93 -2.60 8.69
N LEU A 28 2.31 -2.74 7.51
CA LEU A 28 1.70 -1.62 6.78
C LEU A 28 0.55 -0.97 7.56
N SER A 29 -0.21 -1.77 8.31
CA SER A 29 -1.29 -1.28 9.14
C SER A 29 -0.77 -0.58 10.41
N SER A 30 0.39 -0.99 10.91
CA SER A 30 0.94 -0.46 12.15
C SER A 30 1.27 1.03 12.06
N VAL A 31 1.74 1.52 10.91
CA VAL A 31 2.07 2.93 10.73
C VAL A 31 0.82 3.80 10.72
N ILE A 32 -0.30 3.26 10.25
CA ILE A 32 -1.60 3.94 10.28
C ILE A 32 -2.13 3.98 11.72
N HIS A 33 -2.09 2.84 12.41
CA HIS A 33 -2.53 2.75 13.81
C HIS A 33 -1.71 3.66 14.72
N ARG A 34 -0.41 3.78 14.48
CA ARG A 34 0.47 4.64 15.26
C ARG A 34 0.06 6.11 15.16
N ASP A 35 -0.39 6.55 13.98
CA ASP A 35 -0.83 7.92 13.75
C ASP A 35 -2.27 8.13 14.24
N ASN A 36 -3.13 7.12 14.09
CA ASN A 36 -4.52 7.18 14.49
C ASN A 36 -4.90 5.93 15.29
N GLY A 37 -4.69 6.00 16.61
CA GLY A 37 -4.92 4.88 17.52
C GLY A 37 -6.38 4.48 17.68
N THR A 38 -7.33 5.26 17.16
CA THR A 38 -8.74 4.90 17.21
C THR A 38 -9.08 3.80 16.19
N ILE A 39 -8.24 3.61 15.18
CA ILE A 39 -8.43 2.54 14.19
C ILE A 39 -7.78 1.28 14.75
N ASN A 40 -8.58 0.23 14.95
CA ASN A 40 -8.12 -1.02 15.54
C ASN A 40 -7.17 -1.75 14.59
N HIS A 41 -5.97 -2.04 15.05
CA HIS A 41 -4.92 -2.70 14.25
C HIS A 41 -5.35 -4.10 13.79
N ASP A 42 -5.87 -4.92 14.71
CA ASP A 42 -6.28 -6.29 14.36
C ASP A 42 -7.42 -6.29 13.35
N LEU A 43 -8.34 -5.34 13.47
CA LEU A 43 -9.44 -5.19 12.51
C LEU A 43 -8.91 -4.85 11.12
N MET A 44 -7.92 -3.96 11.02
CA MET A 44 -7.28 -3.64 9.74
C MET A 44 -6.66 -4.89 9.12
N VAL A 45 -5.87 -5.63 9.89
CA VAL A 45 -5.17 -6.81 9.40
C VAL A 45 -6.18 -7.87 8.96
N ASN A 46 -7.20 -8.15 9.77
CA ASN A 46 -8.20 -9.17 9.45
C ASN A 46 -9.02 -8.80 8.21
N THR A 47 -9.37 -7.53 8.06
CA THR A 47 -10.09 -7.04 6.88
C THR A 47 -9.25 -7.25 5.61
N LEU A 48 -7.97 -6.92 5.68
CA LEU A 48 -7.05 -7.08 4.55
C LEU A 48 -6.85 -8.56 4.22
N LEU A 49 -6.70 -9.41 5.23
CA LEU A 49 -6.56 -10.85 5.02
C LEU A 49 -7.81 -11.47 4.40
N ASP A 50 -8.99 -11.03 4.82
CA ASP A 50 -10.25 -11.50 4.26
C ASP A 50 -10.34 -11.13 2.77
N ARG A 51 -9.89 -9.94 2.40
CA ARG A 51 -9.83 -9.53 0.99
C ARG A 51 -8.85 -10.40 0.20
N GLU A 52 -7.70 -10.74 0.77
CA GLU A 52 -6.70 -11.58 0.11
C GLU A 52 -7.22 -13.01 -0.15
N LYS A 53 -8.12 -13.50 0.68
CA LYS A 53 -8.75 -14.80 0.49
C LYS A 53 -9.60 -14.88 -0.78
N LEU A 54 -10.09 -13.75 -1.25
CA LEU A 54 -10.88 -13.67 -2.49
C LEU A 54 -9.99 -13.68 -3.75
N GLY A 55 -8.70 -13.52 -3.57
CA GLY A 55 -7.71 -13.45 -4.63
C GLY A 55 -6.62 -12.47 -4.25
N SER A 56 -5.39 -12.81 -4.57
CA SER A 56 -4.24 -12.00 -4.19
C SER A 56 -4.29 -10.60 -4.84
N THR A 57 -3.90 -9.58 -4.07
CA THR A 57 -3.70 -8.24 -4.58
C THR A 57 -2.27 -8.02 -5.08
N GLY A 58 -1.45 -9.07 -5.11
CA GLY A 58 -0.16 -9.06 -5.79
C GLY A 58 -0.37 -9.17 -7.30
N ILE A 59 -0.19 -8.06 -8.01
CA ILE A 59 -0.57 -7.96 -9.43
C ILE A 59 0.56 -8.32 -10.41
N GLY A 60 1.73 -8.68 -9.88
CA GLY A 60 2.89 -8.98 -10.70
C GLY A 60 3.84 -7.78 -10.78
N ASP A 61 4.97 -7.96 -11.46
CA ASP A 61 6.02 -6.94 -11.60
C ASP A 61 6.57 -6.45 -10.24
N GLY A 62 6.50 -7.29 -9.21
CA GLY A 62 6.96 -6.94 -7.88
C GLY A 62 6.03 -6.02 -7.12
N ILE A 63 4.76 -5.90 -7.52
CA ILE A 63 3.81 -4.94 -6.95
C ILE A 63 2.67 -5.66 -6.26
N ALA A 64 2.24 -5.14 -5.11
CA ALA A 64 0.99 -5.53 -4.47
C ALA A 64 0.25 -4.26 -4.01
N ILE A 65 -1.08 -4.29 -4.13
CA ILE A 65 -1.93 -3.18 -3.68
C ILE A 65 -3.03 -3.73 -2.76
N PRO A 66 -2.64 -4.17 -1.54
CA PRO A 66 -3.65 -4.63 -0.59
C PRO A 66 -4.62 -3.51 -0.24
N HIS A 67 -5.91 -3.85 -0.13
CA HIS A 67 -6.93 -2.84 0.16
C HIS A 67 -8.13 -3.46 0.86
N GLY A 68 -8.88 -2.62 1.54
CA GLY A 68 -10.07 -3.03 2.27
C GLY A 68 -10.90 -1.84 2.71
N LYS A 69 -12.09 -2.15 3.28
CA LYS A 69 -13.01 -1.16 3.81
C LYS A 69 -13.21 -1.35 5.30
N LEU A 70 -13.24 -0.23 6.04
CA LEU A 70 -13.42 -0.24 7.49
C LEU A 70 -14.57 0.66 7.92
N ALA A 71 -15.38 0.18 8.87
CA ALA A 71 -16.54 0.92 9.39
C ALA A 71 -16.14 2.20 10.12
N ASP A 72 -15.01 2.18 10.82
CA ASP A 72 -14.60 3.29 11.69
C ASP A 72 -13.73 4.32 10.97
N LEU A 73 -13.65 4.24 9.66
CA LEU A 73 -12.82 5.13 8.87
C LEU A 73 -13.66 6.24 8.27
N ASP A 74 -13.18 7.50 8.40
CA ASP A 74 -13.87 8.67 7.83
C ASP A 74 -13.30 9.07 6.47
N GLU A 75 -12.06 8.72 6.19
CA GLU A 75 -11.33 9.13 5.00
C GLU A 75 -10.53 7.96 4.42
N LEU A 76 -10.19 8.10 3.14
CA LEU A 76 -9.23 7.20 2.50
C LEU A 76 -7.86 7.38 3.12
N ILE A 77 -7.13 6.29 3.33
CA ILE A 77 -5.77 6.31 3.84
C ILE A 77 -4.91 5.37 3.00
N VAL A 78 -3.72 5.83 2.63
CA VAL A 78 -2.72 5.02 1.92
C VAL A 78 -1.46 4.91 2.76
N SER A 79 -0.90 3.71 2.85
CA SER A 79 0.46 3.52 3.37
C SER A 79 1.31 2.83 2.31
N PHE A 80 2.62 2.92 2.46
CA PHE A 80 3.58 2.34 1.52
C PHE A 80 4.68 1.61 2.27
N GLY A 81 5.11 0.48 1.73
CA GLY A 81 6.28 -0.22 2.23
C GLY A 81 7.07 -0.85 1.10
N ARG A 82 8.38 -0.94 1.30
CA ARG A 82 9.28 -1.57 0.34
C ARG A 82 10.00 -2.73 1.00
N SER A 83 10.10 -3.85 0.28
CA SER A 83 10.95 -4.99 0.66
C SER A 83 11.90 -5.28 -0.50
N ARG A 84 13.18 -4.99 -0.31
CA ARG A 84 14.18 -5.27 -1.35
C ARG A 84 14.37 -6.76 -1.56
N GLN A 85 14.25 -7.56 -0.50
CA GLN A 85 14.34 -9.02 -0.61
C GLN A 85 13.13 -9.62 -1.31
N GLY A 86 12.00 -8.96 -1.23
CA GLY A 86 10.74 -9.48 -1.73
C GLY A 86 10.03 -10.38 -0.72
N VAL A 87 8.71 -10.42 -0.84
CA VAL A 87 7.84 -11.23 0.02
C VAL A 87 6.93 -12.06 -0.87
N GLU A 88 6.79 -13.36 -0.55
CA GLU A 88 5.83 -14.22 -1.22
C GLU A 88 4.42 -13.72 -0.89
N PHE A 89 3.73 -13.21 -1.89
CA PHE A 89 2.42 -12.59 -1.73
C PHE A 89 1.34 -13.24 -2.59
N ASP A 90 1.59 -14.46 -3.06
CA ASP A 90 0.72 -15.17 -4.00
C ASP A 90 0.42 -14.33 -5.24
N SER A 91 1.45 -13.62 -5.73
CA SER A 91 1.31 -12.74 -6.88
C SER A 91 0.90 -13.47 -8.14
N MET A 92 0.19 -12.76 -9.01
CA MET A 92 -0.34 -13.35 -10.26
C MET A 92 0.73 -13.97 -11.14
N ASP A 93 1.96 -13.42 -11.10
CA ASP A 93 3.08 -13.96 -11.88
C ASP A 93 3.93 -14.99 -11.11
N GLY A 94 3.54 -15.32 -9.89
CA GLY A 94 4.24 -16.28 -9.05
C GLY A 94 5.56 -15.78 -8.48
N LYS A 95 5.87 -14.50 -8.66
CA LYS A 95 7.13 -13.89 -8.19
C LYS A 95 6.89 -13.08 -6.91
N PRO A 96 7.95 -12.87 -6.10
CA PRO A 96 7.80 -12.04 -4.89
C PRO A 96 7.40 -10.61 -5.20
N ALA A 97 6.72 -9.98 -4.23
CA ALA A 97 6.38 -8.57 -4.28
C ALA A 97 7.41 -7.76 -3.48
N ASN A 98 7.76 -6.59 -3.98
CA ASN A 98 8.76 -5.70 -3.40
C ASN A 98 8.17 -4.34 -3.01
N LEU A 99 7.12 -3.89 -3.70
CA LEU A 99 6.51 -2.58 -3.51
C LEU A 99 5.05 -2.78 -3.13
N PHE A 100 4.67 -2.21 -1.99
CA PHE A 100 3.34 -2.38 -1.43
C PHE A 100 2.69 -1.04 -1.19
N PHE A 101 1.55 -0.79 -1.84
CA PHE A 101 0.65 0.32 -1.51
C PHE A 101 -0.59 -0.28 -0.87
N LEU A 102 -0.84 0.08 0.38
CA LEU A 102 -2.02 -0.37 1.11
C LEU A 102 -3.04 0.76 1.11
N LEU A 103 -4.29 0.44 0.76
CA LEU A 103 -5.38 1.41 0.74
C LEU A 103 -6.51 0.94 1.64
N LEU A 104 -6.91 1.81 2.56
CA LEU A 104 -8.10 1.61 3.38
C LEU A 104 -9.14 2.67 3.04
N ALA A 105 -10.39 2.26 2.92
CA ALA A 105 -11.50 3.14 2.56
C ALA A 105 -12.63 3.02 3.58
N PRO A 106 -13.42 4.10 3.76
CA PRO A 106 -14.64 4.01 4.56
C PRO A 106 -15.60 2.98 3.99
N GLU A 107 -16.22 2.20 4.88
CA GLU A 107 -17.11 1.09 4.49
C GLU A 107 -18.35 1.57 3.76
N ASN A 108 -18.90 2.71 4.17
CA ASN A 108 -20.17 3.21 3.68
C ASN A 108 -20.08 4.10 2.44
N THR A 109 -18.90 4.11 1.77
CA THR A 109 -18.72 4.94 0.56
C THR A 109 -18.57 4.04 -0.66
N THR A 110 -19.62 3.97 -1.47
CA THR A 110 -19.65 3.12 -2.66
C THR A 110 -18.69 3.65 -3.73
N GLY A 111 -17.73 2.81 -4.11
CA GLY A 111 -16.83 3.11 -5.23
C GLY A 111 -15.76 4.16 -4.96
N LEU A 112 -15.70 4.76 -3.78
CA LEU A 112 -14.73 5.80 -3.46
C LEU A 112 -13.29 5.32 -3.58
N HIS A 113 -13.04 4.05 -3.26
CA HIS A 113 -11.70 3.45 -3.31
C HIS A 113 -11.21 3.14 -4.73
N LEU A 114 -12.08 3.18 -5.74
CA LEU A 114 -11.73 2.79 -7.11
C LEU A 114 -10.80 3.79 -7.79
N LYS A 115 -10.98 5.09 -7.56
CA LYS A 115 -10.12 6.11 -8.16
C LYS A 115 -8.67 6.03 -7.66
N PRO A 116 -8.41 6.00 -6.35
CA PRO A 116 -7.04 5.86 -5.88
C PRO A 116 -6.40 4.53 -6.28
N LEU A 117 -7.14 3.43 -6.28
CA LEU A 117 -6.62 2.14 -6.75
C LEU A 117 -6.19 2.22 -8.20
N ALA A 118 -7.04 2.79 -9.07
CA ALA A 118 -6.73 2.95 -10.50
C ALA A 118 -5.50 3.84 -10.70
N LYS A 119 -5.40 4.93 -9.96
CA LYS A 119 -4.27 5.85 -10.07
C LYS A 119 -2.96 5.21 -9.62
N ILE A 120 -2.96 4.54 -8.47
CA ILE A 120 -1.78 3.84 -7.97
C ILE A 120 -1.35 2.76 -8.97
N SER A 121 -2.30 1.99 -9.49
CA SER A 121 -2.02 0.97 -10.49
C SER A 121 -1.38 1.58 -11.74
N LYS A 122 -1.91 2.71 -12.20
CA LYS A 122 -1.37 3.43 -13.38
C LYS A 122 0.05 3.93 -13.11
N MET A 123 0.30 4.51 -11.95
CA MET A 123 1.62 4.98 -11.56
C MET A 123 2.65 3.84 -11.59
N LEU A 124 2.26 2.68 -11.08
CA LEU A 124 3.13 1.52 -10.95
C LEU A 124 3.34 0.75 -12.25
N LYS A 125 2.62 1.06 -13.32
CA LYS A 125 2.90 0.51 -14.65
C LYS A 125 4.20 1.04 -15.24
N ASP A 126 4.64 2.21 -14.79
CA ASP A 126 5.88 2.82 -15.25
C ASP A 126 7.08 2.14 -14.58
N SER A 127 7.86 1.39 -15.38
CA SER A 127 9.02 0.66 -14.88
C SER A 127 10.09 1.58 -14.31
N THR A 128 10.22 2.78 -14.85
CA THR A 128 11.17 3.78 -14.34
C THR A 128 10.80 4.21 -12.93
N PHE A 129 9.51 4.41 -12.69
CA PHE A 129 9.00 4.75 -11.35
C PHE A 129 9.27 3.61 -10.36
N ARG A 130 8.97 2.36 -10.74
CA ARG A 130 9.25 1.21 -9.88
C ARG A 130 10.73 1.12 -9.53
N LYS A 131 11.60 1.34 -10.52
CA LYS A 131 13.04 1.30 -10.31
C LYS A 131 13.50 2.37 -9.32
N LYS A 132 12.98 3.59 -9.46
CA LYS A 132 13.29 4.68 -8.54
C LYS A 132 12.89 4.36 -7.10
N LEU A 133 11.73 3.72 -6.91
CA LEU A 133 11.28 3.30 -5.59
C LEU A 133 12.21 2.25 -4.99
N ILE A 134 12.62 1.27 -5.78
CA ILE A 134 13.54 0.22 -5.32
C ILE A 134 14.91 0.81 -4.95
N GLU A 135 15.40 1.79 -5.70
CA GLU A 135 16.72 2.36 -5.52
C GLU A 135 16.77 3.51 -4.52
N ALA A 136 15.63 4.04 -4.10
CA ALA A 136 15.57 5.16 -3.16
C ALA A 136 16.31 4.83 -1.86
N LYS A 137 17.09 5.80 -1.35
CA LYS A 137 18.00 5.59 -0.24
C LYS A 137 17.44 6.02 1.11
N SER A 138 16.27 6.66 1.12
CA SER A 138 15.68 7.17 2.36
C SER A 138 14.17 7.28 2.22
N LYS A 139 13.52 7.43 3.37
CA LYS A 139 12.08 7.70 3.45
C LYS A 139 11.73 8.99 2.70
N ASP A 140 12.54 10.04 2.86
CA ASP A 140 12.35 11.31 2.18
C ASP A 140 12.40 11.15 0.66
N GLU A 141 13.35 10.38 0.16
CA GLU A 141 13.49 10.13 -1.27
C GLU A 141 12.30 9.36 -1.82
N LEU A 142 11.81 8.36 -1.07
CA LEU A 142 10.58 7.63 -1.42
C LEU A 142 9.39 8.58 -1.49
N TYR A 143 9.25 9.44 -0.50
CA TYR A 143 8.14 10.40 -0.44
C TYR A 143 8.14 11.33 -1.64
N VAL A 144 9.29 11.93 -1.94
CA VAL A 144 9.43 12.85 -3.09
C VAL A 144 9.17 12.12 -4.40
N THR A 145 9.68 10.89 -4.54
CA THR A 145 9.48 10.08 -5.74
C THR A 145 8.00 9.82 -5.98
N ILE A 146 7.26 9.47 -4.92
CA ILE A 146 5.81 9.23 -5.02
C ILE A 146 5.06 10.53 -5.34
N ALA A 147 5.42 11.63 -4.67
CA ALA A 147 4.77 12.92 -4.89
C ALA A 147 4.96 13.41 -6.33
N ASP A 148 6.17 13.29 -6.87
CA ASP A 148 6.46 13.71 -8.24
C ASP A 148 5.68 12.87 -9.25
N LYS A 149 5.60 11.57 -9.02
CA LYS A 149 4.83 10.68 -9.90
C LYS A 149 3.34 10.96 -9.84
N ASP A 150 2.84 11.24 -8.64
CA ASP A 150 1.44 11.60 -8.43
C ASP A 150 1.08 12.87 -9.22
N ASP A 151 1.94 13.88 -9.16
CA ASP A 151 1.74 15.13 -9.92
C ASP A 151 1.77 14.90 -11.42
N ALA A 152 2.61 13.99 -11.90
CA ALA A 152 2.77 13.72 -13.33
C ALA A 152 1.71 12.76 -13.88
N THR A 153 0.89 12.19 -13.01
CA THR A 153 -0.13 11.22 -13.36
C THR A 153 -1.51 11.80 -13.10
#